data_08866d541d1a952c76e20c4ade0d5175
#
_entry.id   08866d541d1a952c76e20c4ade0d5175
#
_cell.length_a   1.000
_cell.length_b   1.000
_cell.length_c   1.000
_cell.angle_alpha   90.00
_cell.angle_beta   90.00
_cell.angle_gamma   90.00
#
_symmetry.space_group_name_H-M   'P 1'
#
loop_
_entity.id
_entity.type
_entity.pdbx_description
1 polymer ?
#
loop_
_entity_poly.entity_id
_entity_poly.type
_entity_poly.pdbx_seq_one_letter_code
_entity_poly.pdbx_strand_id
1 'polypeptide(L)'
;MKLVIPNIIWHGEKERIMSIAIHPTQNLLLTGGSDSKIAEKDNTYEDIGVIKMWTILENSTKMVEFAGAINSGHEQTVNCLKFSPNGKYFASGSDDYKIIIWSQQVRQIFGQSEPRLQWWPLSILTGHCKEIYDLQWSKNGEILVSGGLDKYVIVWNVKKQKQLQTLDGHTSYVQGVTIDPRLKSIVSLSQDRTARVWKLTKAQRKNLNNLQFYSQHVVRKLENSQKVDVQQINSQDQQQQQQIEEKKQNGIFLGETSLFTFVRRPDWSPDGSFYILPAAEFWVDNKPIMGAYGFLRQSPQVPCFFLPTNTPALVIRFCPKYFNRNPDIQQPLIDLPYKMIFAIGTVDSLLLYSTDSPTPLAIFGNLHYASITDICFKGSNLIAVSSCDGFCSFVQIEEGYFGQEVPVEQLPEYIRVLYNNNDKIEEEDVSKKNEESKKQEIVTEQRVEYKDTLDGKKKKMIIPKTLQIDQQCQK
;
A
#
# COMPACT_ATOMS: atom_id res chain seq x y z
N MET A 1 14.68 -21.11 -1.88
CA MET A 1 14.59 -19.73 -1.32
C MET A 1 15.86 -19.37 -0.56
N LYS A 2 16.32 -18.12 -0.69
CA LYS A 2 17.53 -17.63 -0.01
C LYS A 2 17.21 -16.33 0.74
N LEU A 3 17.52 -16.28 2.03
CA LEU A 3 17.43 -15.08 2.84
C LEU A 3 18.72 -14.27 2.70
N VAL A 4 18.60 -12.96 2.47
CA VAL A 4 19.71 -12.01 2.42
C VAL A 4 19.38 -10.81 3.29
N ILE A 5 20.27 -10.48 4.23
CA ILE A 5 20.16 -9.30 5.08
C ILE A 5 21.37 -8.41 4.77
N PRO A 6 21.20 -7.35 3.95
CA PRO A 6 22.29 -6.45 3.64
C PRO A 6 22.75 -5.69 4.89
N ASN A 7 24.02 -5.72 5.17
CA ASN A 7 24.62 -4.94 6.27
C ASN A 7 24.93 -3.51 5.79
N ILE A 8 23.90 -2.69 5.68
CA ILE A 8 23.98 -1.29 5.25
C ILE A 8 23.17 -0.41 6.19
N ILE A 9 23.50 0.86 6.27
CA ILE A 9 22.72 1.86 6.99
C ILE A 9 21.63 2.39 6.05
N TRP A 10 20.38 2.02 6.32
CA TRP A 10 19.25 2.37 5.47
C TRP A 10 18.82 3.84 5.68
N HIS A 11 18.59 4.22 6.93
CA HIS A 11 18.34 5.59 7.34
C HIS A 11 19.48 6.05 8.27
N GLY A 12 19.27 6.83 9.30
CA GLY A 12 20.33 7.14 10.29
C GLY A 12 20.70 5.92 11.15
N GLU A 13 21.71 6.09 12.01
CA GLU A 13 22.01 5.08 13.03
C GLU A 13 20.84 4.99 14.00
N LYS A 14 20.27 3.79 14.18
CA LYS A 14 19.09 3.49 15.02
C LYS A 14 17.75 4.08 14.51
N GLU A 15 17.71 4.62 13.31
CA GLU A 15 16.46 5.14 12.74
C GLU A 15 15.57 4.01 12.23
N ARG A 16 14.27 4.13 12.49
CA ARG A 16 13.27 3.12 12.13
C ARG A 16 12.92 3.20 10.65
N ILE A 17 12.75 2.04 10.02
CA ILE A 17 12.15 1.99 8.68
C ILE A 17 10.67 1.65 8.86
N MET A 18 9.81 2.60 8.53
CA MET A 18 8.37 2.46 8.75
C MET A 18 7.66 1.82 7.56
N SER A 19 8.19 1.96 6.36
CA SER A 19 7.58 1.40 5.15
C SER A 19 8.62 1.11 4.07
N ILE A 20 8.30 0.10 3.26
CA ILE A 20 9.09 -0.32 2.11
C ILE A 20 8.17 -0.51 0.91
N ALA A 21 8.57 -0.03 -0.26
CA ALA A 21 7.79 -0.16 -1.48
C ALA A 21 8.69 -0.45 -2.69
N ILE A 22 8.32 -1.43 -3.51
CA ILE A 22 9.02 -1.76 -4.74
C ILE A 22 8.20 -1.28 -5.93
N HIS A 23 8.88 -0.68 -6.90
CA HIS A 23 8.26 -0.27 -8.15
C HIS A 23 7.76 -1.51 -8.93
N PRO A 24 6.53 -1.49 -9.49
CA PRO A 24 5.94 -2.69 -10.10
C PRO A 24 6.73 -3.23 -11.30
N THR A 25 7.44 -2.38 -12.05
CA THR A 25 8.17 -2.78 -13.27
C THR A 25 9.66 -2.46 -13.26
N GLN A 26 10.11 -1.47 -12.45
CA GLN A 26 11.52 -1.06 -12.39
C GLN A 26 12.24 -1.74 -11.21
N ASN A 27 13.57 -1.82 -11.27
CA ASN A 27 14.42 -2.29 -10.17
C ASN A 27 14.64 -1.19 -9.13
N LEU A 28 13.57 -0.53 -8.71
CA LEU A 28 13.57 0.58 -7.77
C LEU A 28 12.84 0.17 -6.49
N LEU A 29 13.51 0.36 -5.37
CA LEU A 29 12.98 0.19 -4.02
C LEU A 29 12.97 1.55 -3.32
N LEU A 30 11.92 1.84 -2.58
CA LEU A 30 11.83 2.99 -1.68
C LEU A 30 11.74 2.52 -0.24
N THR A 31 12.41 3.23 0.64
CA THR A 31 12.25 3.10 2.10
C THR A 31 11.84 4.45 2.68
N GLY A 32 10.91 4.42 3.62
CA GLY A 32 10.41 5.61 4.33
C GLY A 32 10.59 5.45 5.83
N GLY A 33 10.98 6.51 6.46
CA GLY A 33 11.23 6.58 7.89
C GLY A 33 11.53 8.02 8.32
N SER A 34 12.32 8.14 9.38
CA SER A 34 12.91 9.39 9.83
C SER A 34 14.42 9.34 9.69
N ASP A 35 15.03 10.51 9.45
CA ASP A 35 16.46 10.70 9.66
C ASP A 35 16.62 11.83 10.67
N SER A 36 17.38 11.60 11.73
CA SER A 36 17.68 12.64 12.73
C SER A 36 18.62 13.67 12.13
N LYS A 37 18.21 14.94 12.16
CA LYS A 37 19.10 16.08 11.87
C LYS A 37 19.40 16.84 13.17
N ILE A 38 20.64 17.28 13.30
CA ILE A 38 21.00 18.23 14.35
C ILE A 38 20.46 19.61 13.91
N ALA A 39 19.52 20.17 14.65
CA ALA A 39 19.05 21.51 14.42
C ALA A 39 20.19 22.52 14.68
N GLU A 40 20.50 23.35 13.66
CA GLU A 40 21.65 24.28 13.70
C GLU A 40 21.55 25.32 14.85
N LYS A 41 20.34 25.58 15.37
CA LYS A 41 20.12 26.61 16.39
C LYS A 41 20.29 26.16 17.84
N ASP A 42 19.88 24.93 18.18
CA ASP A 42 19.74 24.55 19.58
C ASP A 42 20.43 23.22 19.93
N ASN A 43 21.21 22.63 19.05
CA ASN A 43 21.78 21.27 19.18
C ASN A 43 20.72 20.19 19.54
N THR A 44 19.47 20.42 19.20
CA THR A 44 18.39 19.44 19.36
C THR A 44 18.32 18.54 18.12
N TYR A 45 17.94 17.28 18.30
CA TYR A 45 17.67 16.38 17.18
C TYR A 45 16.22 16.59 16.73
N GLU A 46 16.04 16.91 15.46
CA GLU A 46 14.73 16.96 14.81
C GLU A 46 14.60 15.78 13.84
N ASP A 47 13.57 14.98 14.05
CA ASP A 47 13.24 13.90 13.11
C ASP A 47 12.56 14.48 11.89
N ILE A 48 13.21 14.36 10.74
CA ILE A 48 12.64 14.73 9.45
C ILE A 48 12.27 13.49 8.65
N GLY A 49 11.13 13.58 7.96
CA GLY A 49 10.69 12.51 7.06
C GLY A 49 11.60 12.40 5.84
N VAL A 50 12.17 11.24 5.63
CA VAL A 50 13.05 10.96 4.50
C VAL A 50 12.57 9.75 3.72
N ILE A 51 12.63 9.86 2.39
CA ILE A 51 12.40 8.75 1.47
C ILE A 51 13.72 8.47 0.76
N LYS A 52 14.25 7.27 0.93
CA LYS A 52 15.47 6.82 0.24
C LYS A 52 15.15 5.88 -0.91
N MET A 53 15.90 6.05 -1.98
CA MET A 53 15.80 5.26 -3.20
C MET A 53 16.96 4.29 -3.28
N TRP A 54 16.68 3.07 -3.67
CA TRP A 54 17.62 1.97 -3.80
C TRP A 54 17.42 1.26 -5.13
N THR A 55 18.49 0.97 -5.83
CA THR A 55 18.46 0.11 -7.01
C THR A 55 18.56 -1.35 -6.57
N ILE A 56 17.60 -2.18 -6.98
CA ILE A 56 17.66 -3.63 -6.73
C ILE A 56 18.62 -4.25 -7.73
N LEU A 57 19.65 -4.93 -7.22
CA LEU A 57 20.66 -5.62 -8.00
C LEU A 57 20.30 -7.10 -8.09
N GLU A 58 19.73 -7.51 -9.20
CA GLU A 58 19.47 -8.92 -9.48
C GLU A 58 20.82 -9.65 -9.62
N ASN A 59 20.95 -10.81 -9.00
CA ASN A 59 22.15 -11.65 -9.03
C ASN A 59 23.42 -11.08 -8.35
N SER A 60 23.28 -10.06 -7.50
CA SER A 60 24.39 -9.52 -6.70
C SER A 60 24.30 -9.96 -5.24
N THR A 61 25.44 -10.16 -4.60
CA THR A 61 25.51 -10.40 -3.16
C THR A 61 25.09 -9.20 -2.32
N LYS A 62 25.17 -7.99 -2.89
CA LYS A 62 24.76 -6.75 -2.22
C LYS A 62 23.24 -6.52 -2.21
N MET A 63 22.49 -7.19 -3.08
CA MET A 63 21.03 -7.06 -3.25
C MET A 63 20.54 -5.67 -3.65
N VAL A 64 21.04 -4.61 -3.03
CA VAL A 64 20.61 -3.24 -3.27
C VAL A 64 21.80 -2.29 -3.24
N GLU A 65 21.66 -1.18 -3.96
CA GLU A 65 22.61 -0.06 -3.98
C GLU A 65 21.87 1.25 -3.78
N PHE A 66 22.43 2.15 -2.99
CA PHE A 66 21.84 3.46 -2.74
C PHE A 66 21.82 4.29 -4.02
N ALA A 67 20.61 4.69 -4.45
CA ALA A 67 20.39 5.47 -5.66
C ALA A 67 20.19 6.97 -5.38
N GLY A 68 19.80 7.33 -4.16
CA GLY A 68 19.59 8.71 -3.76
C GLY A 68 18.54 8.87 -2.69
N ALA A 69 18.37 10.08 -2.21
CA ALA A 69 17.30 10.45 -1.28
C ALA A 69 16.39 11.47 -1.96
N ILE A 70 15.09 11.33 -1.70
CA ILE A 70 14.10 12.34 -2.04
C ILE A 70 13.98 13.22 -0.80
N ASN A 71 14.44 14.47 -0.90
CA ASN A 71 14.19 15.49 0.12
C ASN A 71 12.68 15.76 0.10
N SER A 72 11.99 15.10 1.00
CA SER A 72 10.60 14.73 0.79
C SER A 72 9.62 15.89 0.90
N GLY A 73 9.98 16.97 1.54
CA GLY A 73 8.98 17.99 1.92
C GLY A 73 8.01 17.51 3.01
N HIS A 74 8.23 16.31 3.58
CA HIS A 74 7.67 15.91 4.86
C HIS A 74 8.51 16.45 6.00
N GLU A 75 7.85 17.04 7.00
CA GLU A 75 8.49 17.64 8.16
C GLU A 75 8.72 16.62 9.28
N GLN A 76 8.05 15.46 9.20
CA GLN A 76 8.09 14.39 10.21
C GLN A 76 8.16 13.02 9.55
N THR A 77 8.27 11.97 10.36
CA THR A 77 8.43 10.57 9.93
C THR A 77 7.48 10.17 8.80
N VAL A 78 8.01 9.51 7.79
CA VAL A 78 7.22 8.89 6.72
C VAL A 78 6.82 7.48 7.13
N ASN A 79 5.54 7.28 7.46
CA ASN A 79 5.01 6.03 7.98
C ASN A 79 4.62 5.02 6.90
N CYS A 80 4.21 5.49 5.74
CA CYS A 80 3.73 4.62 4.68
C CYS A 80 4.09 5.12 3.29
N LEU A 81 4.49 4.16 2.45
CA LEU A 81 4.86 4.35 1.04
C LEU A 81 4.14 3.31 0.20
N LYS A 82 3.52 3.72 -0.89
CA LYS A 82 2.89 2.81 -1.85
C LYS A 82 3.04 3.31 -3.28
N PHE A 83 3.56 2.47 -4.16
CA PHE A 83 3.47 2.73 -5.60
C PHE A 83 2.05 2.51 -6.11
N SER A 84 1.64 3.34 -7.06
CA SER A 84 0.46 3.06 -7.86
C SER A 84 0.66 1.77 -8.67
N PRO A 85 -0.40 1.00 -8.97
CA PRO A 85 -0.26 -0.28 -9.68
C PRO A 85 0.44 -0.20 -11.03
N ASN A 86 0.34 0.95 -11.71
CA ASN A 86 1.03 1.21 -12.98
C ASN A 86 2.44 1.83 -12.83
N GLY A 87 2.92 2.07 -11.61
CA GLY A 87 4.23 2.65 -11.33
C GLY A 87 4.40 4.13 -11.69
N LYS A 88 3.38 4.80 -12.25
CA LYS A 88 3.49 6.22 -12.64
C LYS A 88 3.63 7.16 -11.44
N TYR A 89 3.05 6.77 -10.31
CA TYR A 89 3.04 7.53 -9.08
C TYR A 89 3.47 6.67 -7.89
N PHE A 90 3.89 7.34 -6.83
CA PHE A 90 3.82 6.76 -5.51
C PHE A 90 3.23 7.79 -4.53
N ALA A 91 2.69 7.30 -3.43
CA ALA A 91 2.17 8.12 -2.35
C ALA A 91 2.99 7.88 -1.09
N SER A 92 3.23 8.94 -0.33
CA SER A 92 3.79 8.91 1.02
C SER A 92 2.82 9.53 2.01
N GLY A 93 2.67 8.92 3.19
CA GLY A 93 1.89 9.46 4.30
C GLY A 93 2.77 9.57 5.53
N SER A 94 2.61 10.65 6.31
CA SER A 94 3.54 11.06 7.35
C SER A 94 2.83 11.48 8.63
N ASP A 95 3.61 11.59 9.71
CA ASP A 95 3.22 12.19 10.99
C ASP A 95 2.94 13.69 10.87
N ASP A 96 3.32 14.35 9.77
CA ASP A 96 2.99 15.74 9.45
C ASP A 96 1.55 15.93 8.92
N TYR A 97 0.72 14.87 8.94
CA TYR A 97 -0.70 14.83 8.53
C TYR A 97 -0.91 15.00 7.02
N LYS A 98 0.16 15.05 6.22
CA LYS A 98 0.12 15.23 4.78
C LYS A 98 0.30 13.91 4.05
N ILE A 99 -0.34 13.81 2.90
CA ILE A 99 -0.04 12.79 1.88
C ILE A 99 0.56 13.51 0.70
N ILE A 100 1.73 13.07 0.25
CA ILE A 100 2.35 13.60 -0.95
C ILE A 100 2.26 12.56 -2.06
N ILE A 101 1.74 12.98 -3.20
CA ILE A 101 1.73 12.19 -4.44
C ILE A 101 2.94 12.60 -5.26
N TRP A 102 3.73 11.63 -5.67
CA TRP A 102 4.97 11.78 -6.41
C TRP A 102 4.83 11.26 -7.82
N SER A 103 5.46 11.94 -8.78
CA SER A 103 5.55 11.49 -10.17
C SER A 103 6.96 11.65 -10.71
N GLN A 104 7.34 10.79 -11.65
CA GLN A 104 8.59 10.97 -12.38
C GLN A 104 8.47 12.13 -13.37
N GLN A 105 9.41 13.06 -13.30
CA GLN A 105 9.48 14.23 -14.20
C GLN A 105 10.90 14.39 -14.69
N VAL A 106 11.03 14.72 -15.98
CA VAL A 106 12.32 15.13 -16.57
C VAL A 106 12.52 16.60 -16.28
N ARG A 107 13.54 16.95 -15.49
CA ARG A 107 13.86 18.33 -15.15
C ARG A 107 15.34 18.62 -15.38
N GLN A 108 15.59 19.85 -15.83
CA GLN A 108 16.95 20.42 -15.87
C GLN A 108 17.34 20.81 -14.45
N ILE A 109 18.41 20.24 -13.94
CA ILE A 109 18.95 20.63 -12.64
C ILE A 109 20.03 21.68 -12.87
N PHE A 110 19.96 22.77 -12.10
CA PHE A 110 20.96 23.85 -12.21
C PHE A 110 22.37 23.28 -11.98
N GLY A 111 23.27 23.55 -12.91
CA GLY A 111 24.65 23.04 -12.88
C GLY A 111 24.89 21.68 -13.53
N GLN A 112 23.84 21.04 -14.08
CA GLN A 112 23.99 19.79 -14.86
C GLN A 112 23.66 20.02 -16.32
N SER A 113 24.47 19.41 -17.23
CA SER A 113 24.33 19.57 -18.66
C SER A 113 23.12 18.87 -19.25
N GLU A 114 22.64 17.80 -18.63
CA GLU A 114 21.52 16.98 -19.14
C GLU A 114 20.35 16.92 -18.16
N PRO A 115 19.10 16.95 -18.66
CA PRO A 115 17.93 16.77 -17.85
C PRO A 115 17.87 15.34 -17.32
N ARG A 116 17.51 15.16 -16.04
CA ARG A 116 17.37 13.83 -15.42
C ARG A 116 15.93 13.55 -15.05
N LEU A 117 15.56 12.27 -15.21
CA LEU A 117 14.29 11.75 -14.71
C LEU A 117 14.38 11.58 -13.19
N GLN A 118 13.58 12.33 -12.46
CA GLN A 118 13.54 12.29 -10.99
C GLN A 118 12.11 12.28 -10.47
N TRP A 119 11.95 11.83 -9.24
CA TRP A 119 10.67 11.88 -8.53
C TRP A 119 10.46 13.26 -7.92
N TRP A 120 9.32 13.88 -8.27
CA TRP A 120 8.93 15.21 -7.79
C TRP A 120 7.51 15.15 -7.20
N PRO A 121 7.23 16.01 -6.18
CA PRO A 121 5.87 16.10 -5.66
C PRO A 121 4.94 16.64 -6.76
N LEU A 122 3.90 15.84 -7.04
CA LEU A 122 2.84 16.21 -7.97
C LEU A 122 1.75 17.00 -7.26
N SER A 123 1.37 16.55 -6.05
CA SER A 123 0.37 17.20 -5.22
C SER A 123 0.54 16.82 -3.74
N ILE A 124 0.07 17.72 -2.88
CA ILE A 124 -0.02 17.52 -1.44
C ILE A 124 -1.51 17.44 -1.10
N LEU A 125 -1.93 16.32 -0.52
CA LEU A 125 -3.30 16.09 -0.10
C LEU A 125 -3.38 16.34 1.41
N THR A 126 -4.22 17.30 1.80
CA THR A 126 -4.46 17.70 3.19
C THR A 126 -5.90 17.41 3.57
N GLY A 127 -6.13 16.89 4.77
CA GLY A 127 -7.48 16.54 5.25
C GLY A 127 -7.46 15.72 6.54
N HIS A 128 -6.40 14.95 6.79
CA HIS A 128 -6.15 14.36 8.08
C HIS A 128 -5.74 15.44 9.09
N CYS A 129 -6.16 15.25 10.36
CA CYS A 129 -5.83 16.14 11.48
C CYS A 129 -4.83 15.52 12.42
N LYS A 130 -4.36 14.32 12.15
CA LYS A 130 -3.35 13.56 12.89
C LYS A 130 -2.54 12.68 11.93
N GLU A 131 -1.58 11.96 12.50
CA GLU A 131 -0.60 11.10 11.82
C GLU A 131 -1.28 10.07 10.91
N ILE A 132 -0.70 9.84 9.74
CA ILE A 132 -1.19 8.90 8.73
C ILE A 132 -0.36 7.63 8.80
N TYR A 133 -1.00 6.47 8.98
CA TYR A 133 -0.31 5.20 9.19
C TYR A 133 -0.39 4.22 8.05
N ASP A 134 -1.42 4.27 7.21
CA ASP A 134 -1.51 3.37 6.08
C ASP A 134 -2.19 4.02 4.87
N LEU A 135 -1.76 3.59 3.69
CA LEU A 135 -2.23 4.02 2.39
C LEU A 135 -2.48 2.83 1.48
N GLN A 136 -3.52 2.89 0.66
CA GLN A 136 -3.75 1.88 -0.36
C GLN A 136 -4.33 2.48 -1.63
N TRP A 137 -3.76 2.08 -2.78
CA TRP A 137 -4.24 2.46 -4.10
C TRP A 137 -5.33 1.53 -4.59
N SER A 138 -6.30 2.08 -5.31
CA SER A 138 -7.18 1.28 -6.16
C SER A 138 -6.39 0.65 -7.31
N LYS A 139 -6.86 -0.48 -7.85
CA LYS A 139 -6.17 -1.21 -8.92
C LYS A 139 -5.95 -0.36 -10.19
N ASN A 140 -6.84 0.57 -10.47
CA ASN A 140 -6.72 1.51 -11.60
C ASN A 140 -5.83 2.75 -11.30
N GLY A 141 -5.31 2.89 -10.08
CA GLY A 141 -4.43 4.01 -9.71
C GLY A 141 -5.09 5.40 -9.62
N GLU A 142 -6.43 5.50 -9.68
CA GLU A 142 -7.14 6.78 -9.64
C GLU A 142 -7.63 7.18 -8.25
N ILE A 143 -7.87 6.18 -7.39
CA ILE A 143 -8.32 6.37 -6.01
C ILE A 143 -7.22 5.95 -5.06
N LEU A 144 -7.01 6.77 -4.04
CA LEU A 144 -6.17 6.46 -2.89
C LEU A 144 -7.05 6.46 -1.63
N VAL A 145 -6.77 5.55 -0.71
CA VAL A 145 -7.42 5.49 0.61
C VAL A 145 -6.35 5.62 1.67
N SER A 146 -6.63 6.41 2.70
CA SER A 146 -5.72 6.62 3.83
C SER A 146 -6.41 6.37 5.16
N GLY A 147 -5.66 5.88 6.14
CA GLY A 147 -6.08 5.73 7.53
C GLY A 147 -5.13 6.45 8.48
N GLY A 148 -5.68 7.15 9.46
CA GLY A 148 -4.90 7.97 10.39
C GLY A 148 -5.33 7.86 11.85
N LEU A 149 -4.51 8.46 12.74
CA LEU A 149 -4.77 8.55 14.18
C LEU A 149 -5.96 9.45 14.50
N ASP A 150 -6.46 10.22 13.56
CA ASP A 150 -7.69 11.02 13.69
C ASP A 150 -8.97 10.18 13.64
N LYS A 151 -8.85 8.84 13.61
CA LYS A 151 -9.93 7.85 13.50
C LYS A 151 -10.69 7.80 12.18
N TYR A 152 -10.26 8.60 11.22
CA TYR A 152 -10.91 8.67 9.90
C TYR A 152 -10.22 7.79 8.87
N VAL A 153 -11.02 7.31 7.93
CA VAL A 153 -10.56 6.81 6.64
C VAL A 153 -10.94 7.83 5.59
N ILE A 154 -9.98 8.31 4.82
CA ILE A 154 -10.25 9.31 3.79
C ILE A 154 -10.03 8.69 2.41
N VAL A 155 -10.96 8.98 1.52
CA VAL A 155 -10.94 8.56 0.11
C VAL A 155 -10.57 9.75 -0.75
N TRP A 156 -9.56 9.60 -1.59
CA TRP A 156 -9.00 10.65 -2.44
C TRP A 156 -9.14 10.32 -3.92
N ASN A 157 -9.45 11.33 -4.72
CA ASN A 157 -9.26 11.26 -6.17
C ASN A 157 -7.91 11.85 -6.52
N VAL A 158 -6.97 11.02 -6.94
CA VAL A 158 -5.59 11.44 -7.20
C VAL A 158 -5.50 12.33 -8.44
N LYS A 159 -6.25 11.99 -9.50
CA LYS A 159 -6.28 12.78 -10.74
C LYS A 159 -6.81 14.20 -10.52
N LYS A 160 -7.80 14.36 -9.62
CA LYS A 160 -8.36 15.66 -9.25
C LYS A 160 -7.67 16.31 -8.06
N GLN A 161 -6.73 15.61 -7.43
CA GLN A 161 -5.96 16.07 -6.28
C GLN A 161 -6.86 16.56 -5.12
N LYS A 162 -7.97 15.85 -4.87
CA LYS A 162 -8.90 16.24 -3.82
C LYS A 162 -9.51 15.07 -3.07
N GLN A 163 -9.93 15.38 -1.86
CA GLN A 163 -10.73 14.50 -1.04
C GLN A 163 -12.12 14.25 -1.68
N LEU A 164 -12.52 12.99 -1.75
CA LEU A 164 -13.86 12.59 -2.16
C LEU A 164 -14.79 12.40 -0.98
N GLN A 165 -14.32 11.73 0.06
CA GLN A 165 -15.15 11.40 1.22
C GLN A 165 -14.27 11.15 2.46
N THR A 166 -14.77 11.56 3.63
CA THR A 166 -14.31 11.10 4.94
C THR A 166 -15.27 10.03 5.44
N LEU A 167 -14.75 8.87 5.80
CA LEU A 167 -15.49 7.77 6.39
C LEU A 167 -15.29 7.84 7.91
N ASP A 168 -16.34 8.27 8.61
CA ASP A 168 -16.38 8.35 10.07
C ASP A 168 -17.14 7.15 10.65
N GLY A 169 -16.63 6.60 11.73
CA GLY A 169 -17.26 5.48 12.40
C GLY A 169 -16.39 4.78 13.42
N HIS A 170 -15.07 4.74 13.23
CA HIS A 170 -14.16 4.21 14.25
C HIS A 170 -14.13 5.13 15.47
N THR A 171 -14.00 4.53 16.66
CA THR A 171 -13.92 5.27 17.93
C THR A 171 -12.48 5.53 18.37
N SER A 172 -11.51 4.83 17.77
CA SER A 172 -10.08 5.00 17.99
C SER A 172 -9.31 5.01 16.67
N TYR A 173 -8.00 5.08 16.73
CA TYR A 173 -7.07 5.20 15.61
C TYR A 173 -7.28 4.14 14.53
N VAL A 174 -7.25 4.55 13.26
CA VAL A 174 -7.20 3.62 12.12
C VAL A 174 -5.75 3.27 11.84
N GLN A 175 -5.43 1.99 11.98
CA GLN A 175 -4.07 1.46 11.90
C GLN A 175 -3.77 0.77 10.56
N GLY A 176 -4.80 0.47 9.78
CA GLY A 176 -4.63 -0.14 8.47
C GLY A 176 -5.87 0.00 7.61
N VAL A 177 -5.65 0.14 6.31
CA VAL A 177 -6.70 0.26 5.31
C VAL A 177 -6.37 -0.60 4.09
N THR A 178 -7.39 -1.16 3.48
CA THR A 178 -7.23 -1.86 2.21
C THR A 178 -8.45 -1.66 1.33
N ILE A 179 -8.24 -1.63 0.02
CA ILE A 179 -9.28 -1.41 -0.98
C ILE A 179 -9.45 -2.62 -1.89
N ASP A 180 -10.69 -3.01 -2.11
CA ASP A 180 -11.05 -4.08 -3.02
C ASP A 180 -10.53 -3.78 -4.44
N PRO A 181 -9.76 -4.69 -5.09
CA PRO A 181 -9.30 -4.50 -6.46
C PRO A 181 -10.41 -4.19 -7.46
N ARG A 182 -11.66 -4.65 -7.18
CA ARG A 182 -12.85 -4.36 -7.98
C ARG A 182 -13.55 -3.05 -7.59
N LEU A 183 -12.96 -2.27 -6.71
CA LEU A 183 -13.48 -0.98 -6.21
C LEU A 183 -14.92 -1.08 -5.66
N LYS A 184 -15.26 -2.18 -4.98
CA LYS A 184 -16.61 -2.36 -4.41
C LYS A 184 -16.70 -2.05 -2.93
N SER A 185 -15.58 -2.18 -2.22
CA SER A 185 -15.49 -1.96 -0.78
C SER A 185 -14.09 -1.51 -0.35
N ILE A 186 -14.06 -0.86 0.80
CA ILE A 186 -12.86 -0.54 1.56
C ILE A 186 -12.97 -1.30 2.88
N VAL A 187 -11.86 -1.77 3.41
CA VAL A 187 -11.81 -2.36 4.74
C VAL A 187 -10.80 -1.58 5.57
N SER A 188 -11.18 -1.21 6.77
CA SER A 188 -10.32 -0.54 7.74
C SER A 188 -10.24 -1.32 9.04
N LEU A 189 -9.06 -1.33 9.66
CA LEU A 189 -8.79 -1.96 10.94
C LEU A 189 -8.35 -0.88 11.94
N SER A 190 -8.93 -0.91 13.13
CA SER A 190 -8.72 0.12 14.15
C SER A 190 -8.28 -0.47 15.49
N GLN A 191 -7.65 0.39 16.29
CA GLN A 191 -7.34 0.13 17.69
C GLN A 191 -8.60 -0.04 18.56
N ASP A 192 -9.78 0.40 18.08
CA ASP A 192 -11.05 0.13 18.74
C ASP A 192 -11.46 -1.36 18.73
N ARG A 193 -10.57 -2.24 18.27
CA ARG A 193 -10.73 -3.69 18.14
C ARG A 193 -11.83 -4.07 17.16
N THR A 194 -12.10 -3.21 16.18
CA THR A 194 -13.07 -3.48 15.13
C THR A 194 -12.44 -3.37 13.74
N ALA A 195 -12.92 -4.18 12.82
CA ALA A 195 -12.76 -3.94 11.40
C ALA A 195 -14.08 -3.44 10.81
N ARG A 196 -14.02 -2.46 9.93
CA ARG A 196 -15.19 -1.93 9.22
C ARG A 196 -15.09 -2.18 7.74
N VAL A 197 -16.20 -2.64 7.17
CA VAL A 197 -16.35 -2.82 5.73
C VAL A 197 -17.25 -1.72 5.20
N TRP A 198 -16.67 -0.86 4.39
CA TRP A 198 -17.32 0.27 3.73
C TRP A 198 -17.65 -0.11 2.30
N LYS A 199 -18.92 -0.09 1.93
CA LYS A 199 -19.38 -0.54 0.62
C LYS A 199 -19.75 0.63 -0.28
N LEU A 200 -19.36 0.52 -1.54
CA LEU A 200 -19.73 1.50 -2.56
C LEU A 200 -21.18 1.35 -2.99
N THR A 201 -21.93 2.45 -3.06
CA THR A 201 -23.32 2.47 -3.53
C THR A 201 -23.40 2.08 -5.01
N LYS A 202 -24.41 1.29 -5.38
CA LYS A 202 -24.57 0.76 -6.76
C LYS A 202 -24.72 1.85 -7.82
N ALA A 203 -25.36 2.97 -7.48
CA ALA A 203 -25.65 4.06 -8.40
C ALA A 203 -24.42 4.82 -8.91
N GLN A 204 -23.28 4.70 -8.23
CA GLN A 204 -22.12 5.60 -8.46
C GLN A 204 -20.89 4.92 -9.04
N ARG A 205 -20.97 3.61 -9.35
CA ARG A 205 -19.81 2.84 -9.85
C ARG A 205 -19.24 3.34 -11.18
N LYS A 206 -20.02 4.05 -11.97
CA LYS A 206 -19.62 4.58 -13.28
C LYS A 206 -19.01 5.99 -13.21
N ASN A 207 -19.13 6.67 -12.07
CA ASN A 207 -18.62 8.04 -11.92
C ASN A 207 -17.68 8.15 -10.72
N LEU A 208 -16.38 8.02 -10.98
CA LEU A 208 -15.31 8.14 -9.97
C LEU A 208 -15.27 9.50 -9.26
N ASN A 209 -16.04 10.48 -9.74
CA ASN A 209 -16.10 11.81 -9.15
C ASN A 209 -17.06 11.92 -7.98
N ASN A 210 -17.99 10.96 -7.86
CA ASN A 210 -19.07 10.96 -6.86
C ASN A 210 -19.17 9.61 -6.15
N LEU A 211 -18.00 8.99 -5.85
CA LEU A 211 -17.99 7.76 -5.08
C LEU A 211 -18.49 8.05 -3.66
N GLN A 212 -19.44 7.27 -3.19
CA GLN A 212 -19.91 7.30 -1.81
C GLN A 212 -19.87 5.88 -1.24
N PHE A 213 -19.13 5.76 -0.17
CA PHE A 213 -19.04 4.55 0.64
C PHE A 213 -19.87 4.73 1.90
N TYR A 214 -20.50 3.66 2.34
CA TYR A 214 -21.21 3.62 3.61
C TYR A 214 -20.74 2.43 4.43
N SER A 215 -20.79 2.55 5.76
CA SER A 215 -20.43 1.44 6.64
C SER A 215 -21.48 0.34 6.51
N GLN A 216 -21.11 -0.78 5.92
CA GLN A 216 -21.99 -1.92 5.75
C GLN A 216 -21.95 -2.85 6.95
N HIS A 217 -20.73 -3.17 7.40
CA HIS A 217 -20.52 -4.15 8.46
C HIS A 217 -19.44 -3.67 9.42
N VAL A 218 -19.62 -4.01 10.68
CA VAL A 218 -18.63 -3.83 11.73
C VAL A 218 -18.32 -5.20 12.31
N VAL A 219 -17.11 -5.68 12.09
CA VAL A 219 -16.64 -6.95 12.64
C VAL A 219 -16.05 -6.68 14.00
N ARG A 220 -16.76 -7.07 15.07
CA ARG A 220 -16.36 -6.87 16.47
C ARG A 220 -16.18 -8.17 17.23
N LYS A 221 -17.08 -9.12 17.00
CA LYS A 221 -17.25 -10.33 17.80
C LYS A 221 -17.69 -11.47 16.88
N LEU A 222 -17.14 -12.63 17.11
CA LEU A 222 -17.72 -13.86 16.54
C LEU A 222 -18.97 -14.21 17.36
N GLU A 223 -20.11 -14.31 16.73
CA GLU A 223 -21.30 -14.88 17.36
C GLU A 223 -21.03 -16.38 17.56
N ASN A 224 -20.59 -16.75 18.76
CA ASN A 224 -20.37 -18.14 19.09
C ASN A 224 -21.71 -18.82 19.37
N SER A 225 -22.09 -19.71 18.49
CA SER A 225 -23.19 -20.65 18.63
C SER A 225 -22.84 -21.90 19.48
N GLN A 226 -21.80 -21.88 20.30
CA GLN A 226 -21.50 -22.97 21.22
C GLN A 226 -21.37 -22.43 22.65
N LYS A 227 -22.52 -22.41 23.36
CA LYS A 227 -22.53 -22.36 24.82
C LYS A 227 -22.06 -23.75 25.32
N VAL A 228 -20.84 -23.80 25.83
CA VAL A 228 -20.41 -24.91 26.64
C VAL A 228 -21.01 -24.68 28.04
N ASP A 229 -21.91 -25.54 28.45
CA ASP A 229 -22.47 -25.58 29.81
C ASP A 229 -21.33 -25.89 30.80
N VAL A 230 -20.89 -24.86 31.52
CA VAL A 230 -19.94 -25.01 32.62
C VAL A 230 -20.74 -25.10 33.92
N GLN A 231 -20.94 -26.31 34.41
CA GLN A 231 -21.41 -26.55 35.78
C GLN A 231 -20.20 -26.56 36.73
N GLN A 232 -20.30 -25.70 37.77
CA GLN A 232 -19.57 -25.67 39.03
C GLN A 232 -18.03 -25.45 39.01
N ILE A 233 -17.63 -24.24 39.35
CA ILE A 233 -16.24 -23.88 39.73
C ILE A 233 -16.24 -22.88 40.90
N ASN A 234 -15.28 -23.05 41.83
CA ASN A 234 -15.11 -22.33 43.11
C ASN A 234 -14.82 -20.83 42.97
N SER A 235 -15.14 -20.07 44.04
CA SER A 235 -15.23 -18.59 44.07
C SER A 235 -13.94 -17.76 43.78
N GLN A 236 -12.75 -18.34 43.83
CA GLN A 236 -11.51 -17.62 43.46
C GLN A 236 -11.22 -17.64 41.96
N ASP A 237 -11.71 -18.67 41.27
CA ASP A 237 -11.61 -18.76 39.81
C ASP A 237 -12.64 -17.85 39.09
N GLN A 238 -13.69 -17.40 39.79
CA GLN A 238 -14.74 -16.56 39.19
C GLN A 238 -14.26 -15.15 38.79
N GLN A 239 -13.35 -14.53 39.54
CA GLN A 239 -12.83 -13.22 39.17
C GLN A 239 -11.90 -13.30 37.97
N GLN A 240 -11.06 -14.33 37.88
CA GLN A 240 -10.24 -14.55 36.70
C GLN A 240 -11.08 -14.96 35.48
N GLN A 241 -12.09 -15.77 35.67
CA GLN A 241 -13.03 -16.14 34.61
C GLN A 241 -13.88 -14.97 34.14
N GLN A 242 -14.36 -14.09 35.04
CA GLN A 242 -15.05 -12.86 34.63
C GLN A 242 -14.16 -11.94 33.81
N GLN A 243 -12.89 -11.74 34.18
CA GLN A 243 -11.94 -10.96 33.39
C GLN A 243 -11.61 -11.61 32.05
N ILE A 244 -11.57 -12.94 31.95
CA ILE A 244 -11.38 -13.68 30.72
C ILE A 244 -12.64 -13.59 29.83
N GLU A 245 -13.83 -13.70 30.41
CA GLU A 245 -15.08 -13.54 29.71
C GLU A 245 -15.33 -12.11 29.24
N GLU A 246 -14.96 -11.10 30.04
CA GLU A 246 -14.97 -9.70 29.60
C GLU A 246 -13.99 -9.46 28.45
N LYS A 247 -12.77 -10.04 28.51
CA LYS A 247 -11.82 -9.98 27.39
C LYS A 247 -12.35 -10.69 26.14
N LYS A 248 -12.99 -11.85 26.29
CA LYS A 248 -13.67 -12.55 25.18
C LYS A 248 -14.84 -11.76 24.59
N GLN A 249 -15.52 -10.96 25.43
CA GLN A 249 -16.64 -10.13 24.98
C GLN A 249 -16.21 -8.87 24.20
N ASN A 250 -14.96 -8.41 24.36
CA ASN A 250 -14.49 -7.11 23.88
C ASN A 250 -13.90 -7.07 22.45
N GLY A 251 -13.91 -8.17 21.69
CA GLY A 251 -13.53 -8.17 20.28
C GLY A 251 -12.60 -9.31 19.87
N ILE A 252 -12.50 -9.55 18.57
CA ILE A 252 -11.68 -10.61 17.95
C ILE A 252 -10.29 -10.13 17.53
N PHE A 253 -9.97 -8.84 17.71
CA PHE A 253 -8.68 -8.27 17.40
C PHE A 253 -7.94 -7.85 18.67
N LEU A 254 -6.62 -7.97 18.63
CA LEU A 254 -5.72 -7.60 19.72
C LEU A 254 -5.89 -6.12 20.10
N GLY A 255 -5.91 -5.86 21.42
CA GLY A 255 -5.95 -4.52 21.97
C GLY A 255 -4.55 -3.87 22.07
N GLU A 256 -4.52 -2.62 22.56
CA GLU A 256 -3.30 -1.83 22.74
C GLU A 256 -2.29 -2.49 23.69
N THR A 257 -2.79 -3.08 24.77
CA THR A 257 -1.95 -3.75 25.78
C THR A 257 -1.22 -4.99 25.28
N SER A 258 -1.66 -5.55 24.14
CA SER A 258 -1.10 -6.76 23.56
C SER A 258 -0.13 -6.48 22.41
N LEU A 259 -0.03 -5.25 21.94
CA LEU A 259 0.79 -4.87 20.79
C LEU A 259 1.61 -3.61 21.12
N PHE A 260 2.92 -3.72 20.95
CA PHE A 260 3.87 -2.62 21.12
C PHE A 260 4.09 -1.82 19.82
N THR A 261 3.32 -2.07 18.78
CA THR A 261 3.44 -1.43 17.46
C THR A 261 2.10 -0.95 16.96
N PHE A 262 2.09 0.20 16.28
CA PHE A 262 0.89 0.74 15.62
C PHE A 262 0.57 0.10 14.27
N VAL A 263 1.51 -0.67 13.70
CA VAL A 263 1.35 -1.27 12.37
C VAL A 263 0.33 -2.40 12.41
N ARG A 264 -0.71 -2.29 11.58
CA ARG A 264 -1.72 -3.34 11.33
C ARG A 264 -2.19 -3.24 9.88
N ARG A 265 -1.42 -3.75 8.94
CA ARG A 265 -1.66 -3.57 7.51
C ARG A 265 -2.42 -4.77 6.92
N PRO A 266 -3.73 -4.64 6.69
CA PRO A 266 -4.51 -5.65 5.98
C PRO A 266 -4.22 -5.63 4.49
N ASP A 267 -4.63 -6.69 3.79
CA ASP A 267 -4.60 -6.70 2.33
C ASP A 267 -5.75 -7.50 1.74
N TRP A 268 -6.18 -7.10 0.53
CA TRP A 268 -7.09 -7.84 -0.33
C TRP A 268 -6.32 -8.79 -1.23
N SER A 269 -6.91 -9.96 -1.48
CA SER A 269 -6.41 -10.84 -2.54
C SER A 269 -6.44 -10.13 -3.89
N PRO A 270 -5.45 -10.34 -4.77
CA PRO A 270 -5.35 -9.67 -6.07
C PRO A 270 -6.58 -9.83 -6.97
N ASP A 271 -7.30 -10.95 -6.83
CA ASP A 271 -8.57 -11.25 -7.53
C ASP A 271 -9.79 -10.63 -6.82
N GLY A 272 -9.60 -10.15 -5.59
CA GLY A 272 -10.63 -9.58 -4.75
C GLY A 272 -11.70 -10.58 -4.31
N SER A 273 -11.40 -11.86 -4.19
CA SER A 273 -12.34 -12.86 -3.64
C SER A 273 -12.44 -12.81 -2.12
N PHE A 274 -11.35 -12.47 -1.44
CA PHE A 274 -11.25 -12.39 0.01
C PHE A 274 -10.23 -11.33 0.45
N TYR A 275 -10.18 -11.05 1.73
CA TYR A 275 -9.16 -10.20 2.35
C TYR A 275 -8.71 -10.81 3.67
N ILE A 276 -7.51 -10.46 4.10
CA ILE A 276 -6.91 -10.94 5.35
C ILE A 276 -6.65 -9.76 6.27
N LEU A 277 -7.06 -9.91 7.52
CA LEU A 277 -6.88 -8.94 8.59
C LEU A 277 -5.86 -9.47 9.60
N PRO A 278 -4.79 -8.72 9.87
CA PRO A 278 -3.82 -9.06 10.91
C PRO A 278 -4.35 -8.75 12.32
N ALA A 279 -3.51 -8.98 13.31
CA ALA A 279 -3.78 -8.71 14.72
C ALA A 279 -5.03 -9.41 15.26
N ALA A 280 -5.31 -10.60 14.75
CA ALA A 280 -6.43 -11.42 15.15
C ALA A 280 -6.12 -12.19 16.44
N GLU A 281 -7.17 -12.44 17.21
CA GLU A 281 -7.13 -13.20 18.47
C GLU A 281 -8.25 -14.26 18.47
N PHE A 282 -7.87 -15.51 18.63
CA PHE A 282 -8.79 -16.64 18.72
C PHE A 282 -8.57 -17.37 20.06
N TRP A 283 -9.64 -17.70 20.76
CA TRP A 283 -9.55 -18.31 22.08
C TRP A 283 -9.85 -19.81 22.04
N VAL A 284 -8.89 -20.62 22.51
CA VAL A 284 -9.03 -22.06 22.69
C VAL A 284 -8.69 -22.40 24.15
N ASP A 285 -9.55 -23.10 24.83
CA ASP A 285 -9.36 -23.54 26.23
C ASP A 285 -8.85 -22.40 27.15
N ASN A 286 -9.50 -21.23 27.05
CA ASN A 286 -9.15 -20.00 27.79
C ASN A 286 -7.74 -19.45 27.51
N LYS A 287 -7.07 -19.89 26.44
CA LYS A 287 -5.79 -19.34 25.99
C LYS A 287 -5.97 -18.59 24.67
N PRO A 288 -5.48 -17.36 24.57
CA PRO A 288 -5.52 -16.63 23.31
C PRO A 288 -4.47 -17.19 22.35
N ILE A 289 -4.88 -17.46 21.12
CA ILE A 289 -4.01 -17.78 20.00
C ILE A 289 -4.01 -16.55 19.08
N MET A 290 -2.85 -16.03 18.78
CA MET A 290 -2.67 -14.88 17.89
C MET A 290 -2.67 -15.34 16.43
N GLY A 291 -3.01 -14.45 15.50
CA GLY A 291 -2.98 -14.82 14.11
C GLY A 291 -3.58 -13.77 13.18
N ALA A 292 -4.10 -14.26 12.06
CA ALA A 292 -4.79 -13.47 11.05
C ALA A 292 -6.12 -14.14 10.66
N TYR A 293 -7.14 -13.31 10.44
CA TYR A 293 -8.45 -13.78 9.95
C TYR A 293 -8.60 -13.52 8.46
N GLY A 294 -9.08 -14.51 7.72
CA GLY A 294 -9.54 -14.36 6.34
C GLY A 294 -11.05 -14.21 6.25
N PHE A 295 -11.50 -13.30 5.40
CA PHE A 295 -12.91 -13.00 5.17
C PHE A 295 -13.25 -13.05 3.69
N LEU A 296 -14.30 -13.77 3.33
CA LEU A 296 -14.79 -13.77 1.96
C LEU A 296 -15.52 -12.46 1.65
N ARG A 297 -15.37 -11.96 0.42
CA ARG A 297 -16.16 -10.81 -0.06
C ARG A 297 -17.65 -10.98 0.13
N GLN A 298 -18.15 -12.21 -0.10
CA GLN A 298 -19.58 -12.49 -0.05
C GLN A 298 -20.11 -12.52 1.38
N SER A 299 -19.26 -12.92 2.33
CA SER A 299 -19.58 -13.03 3.77
C SER A 299 -18.58 -12.24 4.61
N PRO A 300 -18.61 -10.90 4.57
CA PRO A 300 -17.61 -10.07 5.23
C PRO A 300 -17.77 -9.98 6.75
N GLN A 301 -18.78 -10.61 7.33
CA GLN A 301 -19.08 -10.59 8.78
C GLN A 301 -18.44 -11.75 9.52
N VAL A 302 -18.28 -12.89 8.83
CA VAL A 302 -17.82 -14.13 9.44
C VAL A 302 -16.48 -14.53 8.79
N PRO A 303 -15.43 -14.73 9.59
CA PRO A 303 -14.17 -15.22 9.06
C PRO A 303 -14.35 -16.62 8.47
N CYS A 304 -13.75 -16.86 7.31
CA CYS A 304 -13.77 -18.17 6.66
C CYS A 304 -12.61 -19.06 7.10
N PHE A 305 -11.51 -18.45 7.57
CA PHE A 305 -10.37 -19.18 8.14
C PHE A 305 -9.61 -18.31 9.15
N PHE A 306 -8.85 -18.99 9.98
CA PHE A 306 -7.89 -18.40 10.92
C PHE A 306 -6.50 -19.00 10.69
N LEU A 307 -5.50 -18.16 10.60
CA LEU A 307 -4.10 -18.57 10.45
C LEU A 307 -3.36 -18.25 11.75
N PRO A 308 -3.03 -19.27 12.55
CA PRO A 308 -2.35 -19.07 13.83
C PRO A 308 -0.89 -18.64 13.61
N THR A 309 -0.43 -17.76 14.49
CA THR A 309 0.97 -17.30 14.54
C THR A 309 1.48 -17.32 15.98
N ASN A 310 2.79 -17.48 16.17
CA ASN A 310 3.40 -17.51 17.51
C ASN A 310 3.41 -16.12 18.15
N THR A 311 3.58 -15.08 17.34
CA THR A 311 3.59 -13.67 17.75
C THR A 311 2.53 -12.92 16.93
N PRO A 312 2.06 -11.73 17.37
CA PRO A 312 1.02 -11.01 16.66
C PRO A 312 1.34 -10.79 15.18
N ALA A 313 0.38 -11.12 14.31
CA ALA A 313 0.45 -10.77 12.89
C ALA A 313 0.26 -9.26 12.74
N LEU A 314 1.10 -8.59 11.95
CA LEU A 314 1.12 -7.14 11.77
C LEU A 314 0.81 -6.71 10.34
N VAL A 315 1.39 -7.41 9.37
CA VAL A 315 1.36 -7.04 7.96
C VAL A 315 0.94 -8.21 7.12
N ILE A 316 -0.01 -7.99 6.23
CA ILE A 316 -0.40 -8.94 5.19
C ILE A 316 -0.06 -8.34 3.83
N ARG A 317 0.56 -9.11 2.94
CA ARG A 317 0.77 -8.71 1.54
C ARG A 317 0.62 -9.90 0.61
N PHE A 318 -0.06 -9.67 -0.51
CA PHE A 318 -0.21 -10.68 -1.56
C PHE A 318 0.86 -10.53 -2.64
N CYS A 319 1.32 -11.68 -3.14
CA CYS A 319 2.06 -11.73 -4.39
C CYS A 319 1.13 -11.31 -5.55
N PRO A 320 1.57 -10.41 -6.46
CA PRO A 320 0.71 -9.94 -7.55
C PRO A 320 0.50 -10.96 -8.68
N LYS A 321 0.99 -12.19 -8.53
CA LYS A 321 0.97 -13.25 -9.54
C LYS A 321 0.06 -14.39 -9.12
N TYR A 322 -0.43 -15.14 -10.13
CA TYR A 322 -1.27 -16.32 -9.97
C TYR A 322 -0.52 -17.56 -10.43
N PHE A 323 -0.78 -18.70 -9.79
CA PHE A 323 -0.09 -19.96 -10.07
C PHE A 323 -1.09 -21.07 -10.28
N ASN A 324 -0.67 -22.11 -11.00
CA ASN A 324 -1.45 -23.31 -11.15
C ASN A 324 -1.66 -23.97 -9.78
N ARG A 325 -2.89 -24.40 -9.53
CA ARG A 325 -3.23 -25.13 -8.32
C ARG A 325 -2.53 -26.49 -8.30
N ASN A 326 -2.14 -26.96 -7.14
CA ASN A 326 -1.66 -28.32 -6.98
C ASN A 326 -2.87 -29.27 -6.90
N PRO A 327 -3.05 -30.19 -7.88
CA PRO A 327 -4.18 -31.09 -7.92
C PRO A 327 -4.21 -32.13 -6.78
N ASP A 328 -3.05 -32.38 -6.15
CA ASP A 328 -2.92 -33.36 -5.07
C ASP A 328 -3.49 -32.86 -3.72
N ILE A 329 -3.75 -31.55 -3.60
CA ILE A 329 -4.28 -30.95 -2.38
C ILE A 329 -5.81 -31.03 -2.37
N GLN A 330 -6.34 -31.90 -1.53
CA GLN A 330 -7.80 -32.13 -1.41
C GLN A 330 -8.52 -31.06 -0.59
N GLN A 331 -7.82 -30.45 0.38
CA GLN A 331 -8.40 -29.45 1.30
C GLN A 331 -7.63 -28.13 1.18
N PRO A 332 -7.97 -27.28 0.21
CA PRO A 332 -7.37 -25.98 0.10
C PRO A 332 -7.86 -25.05 1.21
N LEU A 333 -7.07 -24.01 1.52
CA LEU A 333 -7.48 -22.93 2.43
C LEU A 333 -8.71 -22.18 1.86
N ILE A 334 -8.70 -21.96 0.55
CA ILE A 334 -9.84 -21.41 -0.23
C ILE A 334 -9.90 -22.13 -1.56
N ASP A 335 -11.09 -22.58 -1.93
CA ASP A 335 -11.33 -23.28 -3.19
C ASP A 335 -11.42 -22.27 -4.36
N LEU A 336 -10.31 -22.13 -5.09
CA LEU A 336 -10.15 -21.25 -6.25
C LEU A 336 -9.56 -22.05 -7.41
N PRO A 337 -9.83 -21.68 -8.67
CA PRO A 337 -9.28 -22.38 -9.83
C PRO A 337 -7.77 -22.17 -10.04
N TYR A 338 -7.16 -21.30 -9.28
CA TYR A 338 -5.73 -20.94 -9.26
C TYR A 338 -5.26 -20.80 -7.81
N LYS A 339 -3.96 -20.77 -7.65
CA LYS A 339 -3.31 -20.54 -6.36
C LYS A 339 -2.76 -19.11 -6.29
N MET A 340 -2.93 -18.46 -5.15
CA MET A 340 -2.29 -17.19 -4.80
C MET A 340 -1.36 -17.38 -3.61
N ILE A 341 -0.29 -16.62 -3.59
CA ILE A 341 0.71 -16.60 -2.52
C ILE A 341 0.55 -15.31 -1.75
N PHE A 342 0.71 -15.40 -0.43
CA PHE A 342 0.72 -14.22 0.44
C PHE A 342 1.71 -14.38 1.58
N ALA A 343 2.13 -13.26 2.12
CA ALA A 343 3.05 -13.17 3.24
C ALA A 343 2.34 -12.59 4.46
N ILE A 344 2.63 -13.14 5.62
CA ILE A 344 2.25 -12.60 6.93
C ILE A 344 3.53 -12.20 7.65
N GLY A 345 3.68 -10.89 7.92
CA GLY A 345 4.71 -10.39 8.82
C GLY A 345 4.18 -10.35 10.23
N THR A 346 4.90 -10.94 11.15
CA THR A 346 4.62 -10.88 12.58
C THR A 346 5.59 -9.91 13.26
N VAL A 347 5.65 -9.91 14.58
CA VAL A 347 6.62 -9.09 15.30
C VAL A 347 8.06 -9.42 14.90
N ASP A 348 8.37 -10.70 14.72
CA ASP A 348 9.75 -11.21 14.56
C ASP A 348 9.95 -12.13 13.35
N SER A 349 8.87 -12.54 12.69
CA SER A 349 8.91 -13.60 11.68
C SER A 349 8.14 -13.24 10.42
N LEU A 350 8.58 -13.79 9.30
CA LEU A 350 7.89 -13.77 8.02
C LEU A 350 7.38 -15.17 7.69
N LEU A 351 6.08 -15.32 7.49
CA LEU A 351 5.43 -16.56 7.10
C LEU A 351 4.90 -16.43 5.68
N LEU A 352 5.16 -17.42 4.83
CA LEU A 352 4.63 -17.50 3.47
C LEU A 352 3.54 -18.56 3.41
N TYR A 353 2.42 -18.21 2.84
CA TYR A 353 1.26 -19.09 2.66
C TYR A 353 0.83 -19.17 1.20
N SER A 354 0.10 -20.21 0.89
CA SER A 354 -0.66 -20.32 -0.35
C SER A 354 -2.14 -20.57 -0.07
N THR A 355 -2.99 -20.22 -1.02
CA THR A 355 -4.44 -20.52 -0.93
C THR A 355 -4.75 -22.01 -1.02
N ASP A 356 -3.79 -22.83 -1.45
CA ASP A 356 -3.96 -24.30 -1.54
C ASP A 356 -3.85 -24.99 -0.19
N SER A 357 -3.14 -24.41 0.81
CA SER A 357 -2.83 -25.08 2.05
C SER A 357 -3.03 -24.18 3.27
N PRO A 358 -3.61 -24.70 4.36
CA PRO A 358 -3.69 -23.97 5.63
C PRO A 358 -2.34 -23.90 6.35
N THR A 359 -1.34 -24.70 5.94
CA THR A 359 0.01 -24.67 6.50
C THR A 359 0.91 -23.71 5.75
N PRO A 360 1.84 -23.02 6.43
CA PRO A 360 2.77 -22.14 5.76
C PRO A 360 3.73 -22.90 4.83
N LEU A 361 4.03 -22.33 3.68
CA LEU A 361 5.03 -22.84 2.73
C LEU A 361 6.45 -22.69 3.28
N ALA A 362 6.69 -21.59 4.00
CA ALA A 362 7.97 -21.30 4.62
C ALA A 362 7.77 -20.36 5.82
N ILE A 363 8.68 -20.49 6.79
CA ILE A 363 8.75 -19.61 7.97
C ILE A 363 10.20 -19.13 8.11
N PHE A 364 10.37 -17.81 8.14
CA PHE A 364 11.64 -17.16 8.45
C PHE A 364 11.50 -16.53 9.83
N GLY A 365 11.91 -17.27 10.86
CA GLY A 365 11.83 -16.85 12.25
C GLY A 365 13.00 -15.99 12.68
N ASN A 366 12.82 -15.15 13.71
CA ASN A 366 13.84 -14.27 14.27
C ASN A 366 14.56 -13.43 13.20
N LEU A 367 13.78 -12.89 12.26
CA LEU A 367 14.29 -12.19 11.09
C LEU A 367 14.87 -10.83 11.49
N HIS A 368 14.25 -10.19 12.47
CA HIS A 368 14.59 -8.86 12.96
C HIS A 368 14.55 -8.80 14.49
N TYR A 369 15.28 -7.84 15.06
CA TYR A 369 15.31 -7.56 16.50
C TYR A 369 14.12 -6.72 16.99
N ALA A 370 13.41 -6.10 16.07
CA ALA A 370 12.21 -5.32 16.36
C ALA A 370 11.10 -5.66 15.36
N SER A 371 9.91 -5.09 15.58
CA SER A 371 8.71 -5.41 14.81
C SER A 371 8.87 -5.13 13.32
N ILE A 372 8.41 -6.08 12.50
CA ILE A 372 8.24 -5.89 11.05
C ILE A 372 7.24 -4.77 10.81
N THR A 373 7.58 -3.83 9.94
CA THR A 373 6.76 -2.65 9.65
C THR A 373 6.03 -2.73 8.32
N ASP A 374 6.66 -3.29 7.29
CA ASP A 374 6.02 -3.50 5.99
C ASP A 374 6.69 -4.65 5.22
N ILE A 375 5.97 -5.14 4.20
CA ILE A 375 6.41 -6.20 3.29
C ILE A 375 6.04 -5.75 1.88
N CYS A 376 6.86 -6.05 0.89
CA CYS A 376 6.47 -5.91 -0.50
C CYS A 376 7.05 -7.01 -1.38
N PHE A 377 6.32 -7.35 -2.43
CA PHE A 377 6.72 -8.32 -3.44
C PHE A 377 7.22 -7.61 -4.70
N LYS A 378 8.28 -8.14 -5.30
CA LYS A 378 8.66 -7.85 -6.68
C LYS A 378 8.38 -9.09 -7.53
N GLY A 379 7.25 -9.07 -8.23
CA GLY A 379 6.78 -10.26 -8.94
C GLY A 379 6.61 -11.46 -8.00
N SER A 380 7.10 -12.61 -8.43
CA SER A 380 7.12 -13.86 -7.65
C SER A 380 8.50 -14.18 -7.04
N ASN A 381 9.55 -13.42 -7.39
CA ASN A 381 10.93 -13.83 -7.17
C ASN A 381 11.62 -13.15 -6.00
N LEU A 382 11.07 -12.04 -5.50
CA LEU A 382 11.68 -11.28 -4.42
C LEU A 382 10.62 -10.76 -3.45
N ILE A 383 10.91 -10.93 -2.15
CA ILE A 383 10.17 -10.29 -1.07
C ILE A 383 11.14 -9.40 -0.31
N ALA A 384 10.75 -8.16 -0.06
CA ALA A 384 11.47 -7.25 0.81
C ALA A 384 10.63 -7.00 2.07
N VAL A 385 11.32 -6.94 3.21
CA VAL A 385 10.74 -6.75 4.54
C VAL A 385 11.48 -5.62 5.23
N SER A 386 10.76 -4.70 5.84
CA SER A 386 11.31 -3.63 6.67
C SER A 386 10.96 -3.80 8.14
N SER A 387 11.78 -3.27 9.03
CA SER A 387 11.60 -3.38 10.47
C SER A 387 11.91 -2.07 11.22
N CYS A 388 11.34 -1.97 12.41
CA CYS A 388 11.66 -0.91 13.37
C CYS A 388 13.09 -0.94 13.89
N ASP A 389 13.86 -2.01 13.65
CA ASP A 389 15.30 -2.08 14.00
C ASP A 389 16.20 -1.30 13.03
N GLY A 390 15.63 -0.71 12.00
CA GLY A 390 16.36 0.07 11.00
C GLY A 390 16.97 -0.76 9.86
N PHE A 391 16.62 -2.04 9.75
CA PHE A 391 17.12 -2.93 8.72
C PHE A 391 16.00 -3.40 7.77
N CYS A 392 16.42 -3.78 6.57
CA CYS A 392 15.60 -4.51 5.61
C CYS A 392 16.20 -5.88 5.33
N SER A 393 15.32 -6.85 5.16
CA SER A 393 15.66 -8.22 4.75
C SER A 393 15.03 -8.54 3.41
N PHE A 394 15.68 -9.44 2.66
CA PHE A 394 15.20 -9.89 1.35
C PHE A 394 15.13 -11.40 1.31
N VAL A 395 14.02 -11.92 0.80
CA VAL A 395 13.86 -13.34 0.49
C VAL A 395 13.85 -13.47 -1.03
N GLN A 396 14.93 -14.03 -1.56
CA GLN A 396 15.02 -14.43 -2.96
C GLN A 396 14.34 -15.78 -3.15
N ILE A 397 13.48 -15.88 -4.14
CA ILE A 397 12.70 -17.07 -4.45
C ILE A 397 13.14 -17.53 -5.83
N GLU A 398 13.54 -18.78 -5.94
CA GLU A 398 13.90 -19.37 -7.20
C GLU A 398 12.71 -19.47 -8.13
N GLU A 399 12.93 -19.27 -9.42
CA GLU A 399 11.90 -19.38 -10.43
C GLU A 399 11.25 -20.77 -10.36
N GLY A 400 9.91 -20.80 -10.45
CA GLY A 400 9.15 -22.04 -10.38
C GLY A 400 8.93 -22.58 -8.95
N TYR A 401 9.47 -21.98 -7.90
CA TYR A 401 9.26 -22.46 -6.52
C TYR A 401 7.78 -22.50 -6.13
N PHE A 402 7.01 -21.50 -6.53
CA PHE A 402 5.56 -21.46 -6.30
C PHE A 402 4.76 -22.27 -7.32
N GLY A 403 5.42 -22.95 -8.27
CA GLY A 403 4.79 -23.63 -9.38
C GLY A 403 4.72 -22.76 -10.63
N GLN A 404 4.03 -23.25 -11.65
CA GLN A 404 3.89 -22.56 -12.92
C GLN A 404 2.96 -21.34 -12.76
N GLU A 405 3.42 -20.17 -13.22
CA GLU A 405 2.63 -18.94 -13.26
C GLU A 405 1.52 -19.07 -14.32
N VAL A 406 0.31 -18.63 -13.94
CA VAL A 406 -0.84 -18.59 -14.85
C VAL A 406 -0.86 -17.24 -15.55
N PRO A 407 -0.73 -17.20 -16.89
CA PRO A 407 -0.85 -15.98 -17.66
C PRO A 407 -2.22 -15.32 -17.47
N VAL A 408 -2.26 -13.98 -17.53
CA VAL A 408 -3.50 -13.20 -17.28
C VAL A 408 -4.61 -13.61 -18.24
N GLU A 409 -4.27 -14.00 -19.48
CA GLU A 409 -5.21 -14.41 -20.53
C GLU A 409 -5.96 -15.70 -20.19
N GLN A 410 -5.36 -16.57 -19.37
CA GLN A 410 -5.95 -17.84 -18.92
C GLN A 410 -6.77 -17.71 -17.65
N LEU A 411 -6.70 -16.54 -16.98
CA LEU A 411 -7.48 -16.29 -15.78
C LEU A 411 -8.96 -16.05 -16.10
N PRO A 412 -9.87 -16.27 -15.13
CA PRO A 412 -11.28 -15.95 -15.29
C PRO A 412 -11.52 -14.51 -15.77
N GLU A 413 -12.56 -14.29 -16.56
CA GLU A 413 -12.87 -13.02 -17.21
C GLU A 413 -12.91 -11.84 -16.20
N TYR A 414 -13.48 -12.07 -15.04
CA TYR A 414 -13.58 -11.04 -13.99
C TYR A 414 -12.23 -10.55 -13.47
N ILE A 415 -11.17 -11.36 -13.61
CA ILE A 415 -9.80 -10.96 -13.28
C ILE A 415 -9.17 -10.25 -14.49
N ARG A 416 -9.33 -10.80 -15.69
CA ARG A 416 -8.80 -10.19 -16.91
C ARG A 416 -9.26 -8.74 -17.08
N VAL A 417 -10.52 -8.44 -16.74
CA VAL A 417 -11.06 -7.08 -16.77
C VAL A 417 -10.31 -6.13 -15.79
N LEU A 418 -9.79 -6.64 -14.66
CA LEU A 418 -9.00 -5.83 -13.73
C LEU A 418 -7.64 -5.40 -14.30
N TYR A 419 -7.08 -6.18 -15.23
CA TYR A 419 -5.82 -5.88 -15.90
C TYR A 419 -6.04 -5.06 -17.17
N ASN A 420 -7.02 -5.39 -18.01
CA ASN A 420 -7.31 -4.69 -19.26
C ASN A 420 -7.74 -3.22 -19.08
N ASN A 421 -8.30 -2.86 -17.93
CA ASN A 421 -8.61 -1.46 -17.63
C ASN A 421 -7.36 -0.61 -17.38
N ASN A 422 -6.22 -1.22 -17.02
CA ASN A 422 -4.95 -0.51 -16.91
C ASN A 422 -4.36 -0.19 -18.30
N ASP A 423 -4.48 -1.11 -19.26
CA ASP A 423 -3.94 -0.95 -20.63
C ASP A 423 -4.66 0.18 -21.38
N LYS A 424 -6.00 0.30 -21.23
CA LYS A 424 -6.76 1.40 -21.85
C LYS A 424 -6.38 2.79 -21.34
N ILE A 425 -6.00 2.90 -20.05
CA ILE A 425 -5.53 4.16 -19.47
C ILE A 425 -4.16 4.54 -20.05
N GLU A 426 -3.30 3.56 -20.34
CA GLU A 426 -2.00 3.81 -20.97
C GLU A 426 -2.13 4.31 -22.41
N GLU A 427 -3.04 3.74 -23.20
CA GLU A 427 -3.31 4.19 -24.57
C GLU A 427 -3.89 5.61 -24.63
N GLU A 428 -4.80 5.98 -23.72
CA GLU A 428 -5.34 7.34 -23.64
C GLU A 428 -4.29 8.37 -23.20
N ASP A 429 -3.38 8.00 -22.29
CA ASP A 429 -2.32 8.90 -21.83
C ASP A 429 -1.22 9.09 -22.89
N VAL A 430 -0.90 8.05 -23.66
CA VAL A 430 0.04 8.14 -24.80
C VAL A 430 -0.55 8.99 -25.92
N SER A 431 -1.84 8.84 -26.23
CA SER A 431 -2.52 9.66 -27.24
C SER A 431 -2.57 11.14 -26.84
N LYS A 432 -2.86 11.45 -25.57
CA LYS A 432 -2.85 12.81 -25.04
C LYS A 432 -1.47 13.45 -25.03
N LYS A 433 -0.42 12.71 -24.65
CA LYS A 433 0.97 13.19 -24.73
C LYS A 433 1.40 13.49 -26.16
N ASN A 434 0.98 12.67 -27.12
CA ASN A 434 1.26 12.90 -28.54
C ASN A 434 0.49 14.13 -29.08
N GLU A 435 -0.73 14.39 -28.59
CA GLU A 435 -1.47 15.61 -28.94
C GLU A 435 -0.87 16.88 -28.27
N GLU A 436 -0.41 16.78 -27.02
CA GLU A 436 0.26 17.90 -26.34
C GLU A 436 1.64 18.19 -26.95
N SER A 437 2.41 17.15 -27.33
CA SER A 437 3.68 17.31 -28.03
C SER A 437 3.48 17.97 -29.39
N LYS A 438 2.47 17.56 -30.17
CA LYS A 438 2.09 18.21 -31.43
C LYS A 438 1.64 19.66 -31.24
N LYS A 439 0.92 19.97 -30.15
CA LYS A 439 0.55 21.35 -29.82
C LYS A 439 1.74 22.20 -29.41
N GLN A 440 2.74 21.63 -28.73
CA GLN A 440 3.98 22.34 -28.40
C GLN A 440 4.89 22.56 -29.62
N GLU A 441 4.98 21.64 -30.58
CA GLU A 441 5.68 21.83 -31.84
C GLU A 441 5.04 22.92 -32.69
N ILE A 442 3.70 23.05 -32.68
CA ILE A 442 2.98 24.10 -33.41
C ILE A 442 3.23 25.51 -32.80
N VAL A 443 3.54 25.58 -31.48
CA VAL A 443 3.81 26.87 -30.81
C VAL A 443 5.27 27.36 -31.00
N THR A 444 6.19 26.51 -31.44
CA THR A 444 7.62 26.85 -31.55
C THR A 444 8.05 27.45 -32.88
N GLU A 445 7.21 27.47 -33.92
CA GLU A 445 7.49 28.23 -35.14
C GLU A 445 7.09 29.72 -35.01
N GLN A 446 7.84 30.47 -34.23
CA GLN A 446 7.71 31.93 -34.19
C GLN A 446 8.67 32.54 -35.19
N ARG A 447 8.11 33.20 -36.19
CA ARG A 447 8.91 33.99 -37.17
C ARG A 447 9.34 35.29 -36.51
N VAL A 448 10.64 35.49 -36.41
CA VAL A 448 11.23 36.73 -35.87
C VAL A 448 11.47 37.68 -37.04
N GLU A 449 10.74 38.80 -37.10
CA GLU A 449 11.00 39.89 -38.06
C GLU A 449 11.62 41.08 -37.34
N TYR A 450 12.58 41.72 -38.00
CA TYR A 450 13.20 42.94 -37.52
C TYR A 450 12.65 44.14 -38.33
N LYS A 451 12.07 45.11 -37.63
CA LYS A 451 11.71 46.41 -38.23
C LYS A 451 12.72 47.46 -37.84
N ASP A 452 13.15 48.23 -38.84
CA ASP A 452 13.98 49.41 -38.61
C ASP A 452 13.10 50.53 -38.02
N THR A 453 13.57 51.08 -36.91
CA THR A 453 12.96 52.27 -36.30
C THR A 453 13.57 53.55 -36.88
N LEU A 454 12.82 54.64 -36.82
CA LEU A 454 13.26 55.97 -37.35
C LEU A 454 14.61 56.48 -36.80
N ASP A 455 15.13 55.88 -35.73
CA ASP A 455 16.40 56.14 -35.10
C ASP A 455 17.55 55.19 -35.52
N GLY A 456 17.35 54.37 -36.57
CA GLY A 456 18.36 53.44 -37.08
C GLY A 456 18.67 52.23 -36.20
N LYS A 457 17.86 51.95 -35.16
CA LYS A 457 18.01 50.77 -34.31
C LYS A 457 17.02 49.69 -34.69
N LYS A 458 17.51 48.46 -34.87
CA LYS A 458 16.63 47.29 -35.15
C LYS A 458 15.93 46.84 -33.88
N LYS A 459 14.60 46.86 -33.89
CA LYS A 459 13.77 46.34 -32.80
C LYS A 459 13.21 44.96 -33.16
N LYS A 460 13.46 43.98 -32.32
CA LYS A 460 12.95 42.62 -32.47
C LYS A 460 11.45 42.62 -32.18
N MET A 461 10.66 42.20 -33.14
CA MET A 461 9.21 42.05 -32.99
C MET A 461 8.84 40.57 -33.20
N ILE A 462 8.12 39.97 -32.25
CA ILE A 462 7.63 38.62 -32.34
C ILE A 462 6.20 38.72 -32.85
N ILE A 463 5.93 38.23 -34.04
CA ILE A 463 4.58 38.22 -34.63
C ILE A 463 4.03 36.82 -34.47
N PRO A 464 2.88 36.67 -33.78
CA PRO A 464 2.19 35.37 -33.76
C PRO A 464 1.64 35.09 -35.16
N LYS A 465 1.90 33.91 -35.70
CA LYS A 465 1.31 33.45 -36.96
C LYS A 465 -0.17 33.17 -36.72
N THR A 466 -1.05 34.01 -37.29
CA THR A 466 -2.49 33.75 -37.30
C THR A 466 -2.73 32.55 -38.19
N LEU A 467 -3.13 31.44 -37.63
CA LEU A 467 -3.61 30.26 -38.39
C LEU A 467 -4.93 30.61 -39.05
N GLN A 468 -4.96 30.63 -40.38
CA GLN A 468 -6.20 30.51 -41.13
C GLN A 468 -6.79 29.10 -40.88
N ILE A 469 -7.90 29.08 -40.22
CA ILE A 469 -8.71 27.84 -40.06
C ILE A 469 -9.36 27.61 -41.40
N ASP A 470 -8.86 26.65 -42.17
CA ASP A 470 -9.56 26.11 -43.34
C ASP A 470 -10.89 25.45 -42.89
N GLN A 471 -11.98 26.09 -43.26
CA GLN A 471 -13.33 25.58 -43.18
C GLN A 471 -13.53 24.46 -44.22
N GLN A 472 -13.00 23.26 -43.97
CA GLN A 472 -13.38 22.04 -44.71
C GLN A 472 -13.32 20.82 -43.79
N CYS A 473 -14.36 20.65 -42.98
CA CYS A 473 -14.84 19.35 -42.49
C CYS A 473 -16.21 19.54 -41.82
N GLN A 474 -17.18 19.92 -42.66
CA GLN A 474 -18.59 19.60 -42.41
C GLN A 474 -19.04 18.79 -43.64
N LYS A 475 -19.04 17.46 -43.51
CA LYS A 475 -20.00 16.54 -44.12
C LYS A 475 -19.91 15.20 -43.43
#